data_7b5b06cff418e8d6802307eab7e58e52
#
_entry.id   7b5b06cff418e8d6802307eab7e58e52
#
_cell.length_a   1.000
_cell.length_b   1.000
_cell.length_c   1.000
_cell.angle_alpha   90.00
_cell.angle_beta   90.00
_cell.angle_gamma   90.00
#
_symmetry.space_group_name_H-M   'P 1'
#
loop_
_entity.id
_entity.type
_entity.pdbx_description
1 polymer ?
#
loop_
_entity_poly.entity_id
_entity_poly.type
_entity_poly.pdbx_seq_one_letter_code
_entity_poly.pdbx_strand_id
1 'polypeptide(L)'
;MKSLLRSTMALALAATFAHAAFAQEALIRKNLAERLPDFPKIDEVNKTAIPGLYEVRIGTEIVYTDEHGDHVIQGNIIDTRTRRDVTQARIDKITAIDFAALPLKDAIVWKQGSGERKLVVFADPNCGYCKKFETEMQQVKDVTVYTFLIPILGGDSPDKARNVWCARDNATVWRDWMIKGAAAPRSMGNCDVTALQRNLVMAKKYRVTGTPALVFEDGKRVPGALPPAEVEKQLVASRGKA
;
A
#
# COMPACT_ATOMS: atom_id res chain seq x y z
N MET A 1 -54.40 6.74 -4.50
CA MET A 1 -54.23 5.93 -3.28
C MET A 1 -53.32 4.72 -3.47
N LYS A 2 -53.29 4.01 -4.63
CA LYS A 2 -52.43 2.79 -4.85
C LYS A 2 -50.93 3.08 -4.98
N SER A 3 -50.51 4.29 -5.31
CA SER A 3 -49.10 4.69 -5.47
C SER A 3 -48.39 5.00 -4.14
N LEU A 4 -49.10 5.59 -3.18
CA LEU A 4 -48.58 5.89 -1.84
C LEU A 4 -48.32 4.63 -1.01
N LEU A 5 -49.14 3.59 -1.14
CA LEU A 5 -48.97 2.33 -0.42
C LEU A 5 -47.74 1.55 -0.88
N ARG A 6 -47.36 1.65 -2.17
CA ARG A 6 -46.16 0.99 -2.71
C ARG A 6 -44.85 1.64 -2.22
N SER A 7 -44.84 2.96 -2.06
CA SER A 7 -43.66 3.69 -1.58
C SER A 7 -43.38 3.45 -0.09
N THR A 8 -44.42 3.37 0.74
CA THR A 8 -44.27 3.12 2.18
C THR A 8 -43.83 1.69 2.48
N MET A 9 -44.29 0.71 1.69
CA MET A 9 -43.88 -0.70 1.84
C MET A 9 -42.42 -0.93 1.44
N ALA A 10 -41.91 -0.22 0.43
CA ALA A 10 -40.51 -0.31 0.01
C ALA A 10 -39.54 0.31 1.05
N LEU A 11 -39.93 1.43 1.71
CA LEU A 11 -39.14 2.03 2.78
C LEU A 11 -39.08 1.15 4.03
N ALA A 12 -40.17 0.49 4.41
CA ALA A 12 -40.20 -0.40 5.57
C ALA A 12 -39.34 -1.64 5.38
N LEU A 13 -39.31 -2.21 4.16
CA LEU A 13 -38.46 -3.37 3.85
C LEU A 13 -36.98 -3.01 3.90
N ALA A 14 -36.55 -1.85 3.39
CA ALA A 14 -35.17 -1.40 3.42
C ALA A 14 -34.65 -1.19 4.86
N ALA A 15 -35.50 -0.68 5.75
CA ALA A 15 -35.15 -0.46 7.16
C ALA A 15 -34.90 -1.78 7.91
N THR A 16 -35.66 -2.85 7.63
CA THR A 16 -35.49 -4.15 8.30
C THR A 16 -34.20 -4.85 7.91
N PHE A 17 -33.75 -4.75 6.65
CA PHE A 17 -32.47 -5.33 6.21
C PHE A 17 -31.25 -4.63 6.82
N ALA A 18 -31.31 -3.31 7.01
CA ALA A 18 -30.23 -2.56 7.65
C ALA A 18 -30.08 -2.97 9.13
N HIS A 19 -31.16 -3.10 9.88
CA HIS A 19 -31.10 -3.54 11.29
C HIS A 19 -30.53 -4.96 11.46
N ALA A 20 -30.88 -5.88 10.58
CA ALA A 20 -30.35 -7.25 10.63
C ALA A 20 -28.83 -7.30 10.36
N ALA A 21 -28.31 -6.44 9.49
CA ALA A 21 -26.88 -6.36 9.19
C ALA A 21 -26.09 -5.82 10.40
N PHE A 22 -26.58 -4.78 11.06
CA PHE A 22 -25.95 -4.20 12.27
C PHE A 22 -25.98 -5.17 13.46
N ALA A 23 -27.07 -5.91 13.63
CA ALA A 23 -27.20 -6.90 14.71
C ALA A 23 -26.16 -8.04 14.52
N GLN A 24 -25.96 -8.48 13.29
CA GLN A 24 -25.01 -9.52 12.97
C GLN A 24 -23.55 -9.07 13.18
N GLU A 25 -23.19 -7.86 12.74
CA GLU A 25 -21.89 -7.28 13.01
C GLU A 25 -21.61 -7.17 14.52
N ALA A 26 -22.58 -6.68 15.30
CA ALA A 26 -22.47 -6.56 16.75
C ALA A 26 -22.25 -7.92 17.43
N LEU A 27 -22.96 -8.97 16.97
CA LEU A 27 -22.80 -10.32 17.48
C LEU A 27 -21.41 -10.87 17.23
N ILE A 28 -20.90 -10.75 15.97
CA ILE A 28 -19.56 -11.20 15.59
C ILE A 28 -18.50 -10.48 16.43
N ARG A 29 -18.57 -9.16 16.55
CA ARG A 29 -17.63 -8.36 17.34
C ARG A 29 -17.61 -8.79 18.81
N LYS A 30 -18.80 -8.98 19.39
CA LYS A 30 -18.96 -9.43 20.80
C LYS A 30 -18.31 -10.81 20.99
N ASN A 31 -18.70 -11.78 20.19
CA ASN A 31 -18.28 -13.16 20.36
C ASN A 31 -16.76 -13.33 20.15
N LEU A 32 -16.18 -12.66 19.15
CA LEU A 32 -14.72 -12.67 18.92
C LEU A 32 -13.97 -12.03 20.10
N ALA A 33 -14.45 -10.91 20.64
CA ALA A 33 -13.80 -10.26 21.78
C ALA A 33 -13.92 -11.08 23.08
N GLU A 34 -15.03 -11.75 23.30
CA GLU A 34 -15.24 -12.59 24.51
C GLU A 34 -14.43 -13.90 24.45
N ARG A 35 -14.31 -14.51 23.27
CA ARG A 35 -13.68 -15.81 23.13
C ARG A 35 -12.17 -15.75 22.84
N LEU A 36 -11.72 -14.64 22.26
CA LEU A 36 -10.33 -14.37 21.93
C LEU A 36 -9.91 -13.03 22.55
N PRO A 37 -9.57 -12.98 23.85
CA PRO A 37 -9.28 -11.71 24.55
C PRO A 37 -8.12 -10.90 23.93
N ASP A 38 -7.15 -11.59 23.29
CA ASP A 38 -6.02 -10.98 22.61
C ASP A 38 -6.29 -10.66 21.13
N PHE A 39 -7.55 -10.84 20.66
CA PHE A 39 -7.90 -10.54 19.28
C PHE A 39 -7.80 -9.03 19.04
N PRO A 40 -7.10 -8.60 17.98
CA PRO A 40 -6.90 -7.19 17.72
C PRO A 40 -8.22 -6.45 17.50
N LYS A 41 -8.19 -5.12 17.67
CA LYS A 41 -9.38 -4.28 17.45
C LYS A 41 -9.92 -4.47 16.03
N ILE A 42 -11.16 -4.87 15.94
CA ILE A 42 -11.90 -5.02 14.69
C ILE A 42 -12.29 -3.63 14.16
N ASP A 43 -11.87 -3.29 12.96
CA ASP A 43 -12.24 -2.03 12.31
C ASP A 43 -13.57 -2.14 11.56
N GLU A 44 -13.75 -3.22 10.76
CA GLU A 44 -14.94 -3.46 9.96
C GLU A 44 -15.34 -4.93 9.98
N VAL A 45 -16.65 -5.17 9.86
CA VAL A 45 -17.21 -6.50 9.59
C VAL A 45 -18.14 -6.36 8.38
N ASN A 46 -17.89 -7.11 7.31
CA ASN A 46 -18.62 -7.04 6.06
C ASN A 46 -19.11 -8.42 5.64
N LYS A 47 -20.29 -8.48 5.01
CA LYS A 47 -20.74 -9.70 4.33
C LYS A 47 -19.85 -9.98 3.11
N THR A 48 -19.53 -11.25 2.89
CA THR A 48 -18.90 -11.68 1.64
C THR A 48 -19.95 -12.15 0.61
N ALA A 49 -19.47 -12.46 -0.60
CA ALA A 49 -20.33 -13.10 -1.62
C ALA A 49 -20.68 -14.57 -1.28
N ILE A 50 -20.02 -15.14 -0.27
CA ILE A 50 -20.27 -16.51 0.20
C ILE A 50 -21.28 -16.45 1.34
N PRO A 51 -22.45 -17.08 1.23
CA PRO A 51 -23.44 -17.09 2.30
C PRO A 51 -22.88 -17.62 3.62
N GLY A 52 -23.21 -16.95 4.72
CA GLY A 52 -22.74 -17.31 6.07
C GLY A 52 -21.29 -16.95 6.37
N LEU A 53 -20.53 -16.38 5.42
CA LEU A 53 -19.14 -15.97 5.61
C LEU A 53 -19.03 -14.44 5.67
N TYR A 54 -18.31 -13.94 6.67
CA TYR A 54 -18.09 -12.52 6.92
C TYR A 54 -16.59 -12.18 6.84
N GLU A 55 -16.27 -11.05 6.22
CA GLU A 55 -14.95 -10.41 6.23
C GLU A 55 -14.80 -9.62 7.53
N VAL A 56 -13.72 -9.82 8.26
CA VAL A 56 -13.32 -9.03 9.44
C VAL A 56 -12.01 -8.32 9.13
N ARG A 57 -12.05 -6.99 9.09
CA ARG A 57 -10.86 -6.17 8.87
C ARG A 57 -10.22 -5.75 10.18
N ILE A 58 -8.91 -5.93 10.25
CA ILE A 58 -8.05 -5.58 11.37
C ILE A 58 -6.88 -4.76 10.82
N GLY A 59 -6.98 -3.45 10.87
CA GLY A 59 -5.98 -2.57 10.25
C GLY A 59 -5.94 -2.76 8.73
N THR A 60 -4.87 -3.36 8.24
CA THR A 60 -4.67 -3.71 6.82
C THR A 60 -4.82 -5.21 6.54
N GLU A 61 -5.13 -5.99 7.55
CA GLU A 61 -5.31 -7.44 7.44
C GLU A 61 -6.79 -7.79 7.33
N ILE A 62 -7.07 -8.92 6.69
CA ILE A 62 -8.39 -9.48 6.52
C ILE A 62 -8.36 -10.91 7.01
N VAL A 63 -9.32 -11.24 7.86
CA VAL A 63 -9.68 -12.60 8.23
C VAL A 63 -11.16 -12.82 7.95
N TYR A 64 -11.61 -14.05 7.96
CA TYR A 64 -13.01 -14.39 7.76
C TYR A 64 -13.58 -15.12 8.97
N THR A 65 -14.89 -15.05 9.14
CA THR A 65 -15.59 -15.73 10.21
C THR A 65 -16.99 -16.16 9.73
N ASP A 66 -17.57 -17.14 10.42
CA ASP A 66 -18.99 -17.47 10.26
C ASP A 66 -19.89 -16.39 10.88
N GLU A 67 -21.19 -16.54 10.68
CA GLU A 67 -22.19 -15.57 11.17
C GLU A 67 -22.26 -15.44 12.69
N HIS A 68 -21.69 -16.38 13.43
CA HIS A 68 -21.68 -16.33 14.91
C HIS A 68 -20.31 -15.97 15.51
N GLY A 69 -19.27 -15.82 14.67
CA GLY A 69 -17.91 -15.60 15.17
C GLY A 69 -17.36 -16.82 15.92
N ASP A 70 -17.79 -18.02 15.56
CA ASP A 70 -17.36 -19.27 16.21
C ASP A 70 -16.02 -19.76 15.69
N HIS A 71 -15.69 -19.41 14.43
CA HIS A 71 -14.46 -19.82 13.76
C HIS A 71 -13.79 -18.62 13.09
N VAL A 72 -12.46 -18.54 13.16
CA VAL A 72 -11.66 -17.57 12.39
C VAL A 72 -10.87 -18.30 11.32
N ILE A 73 -11.00 -17.84 10.07
CA ILE A 73 -10.31 -18.38 8.92
C ILE A 73 -9.30 -17.34 8.43
N GLN A 74 -8.03 -17.73 8.39
CA GLN A 74 -6.95 -16.93 7.77
C GLN A 74 -6.65 -17.50 6.39
N GLY A 75 -6.71 -16.66 5.37
CA GLY A 75 -6.44 -17.07 3.99
C GLY A 75 -7.16 -16.17 2.98
N ASN A 76 -7.06 -16.53 1.71
CA ASN A 76 -7.59 -15.74 0.62
C ASN A 76 -8.81 -16.42 -0.02
N ILE A 77 -9.80 -15.61 -0.38
CA ILE A 77 -10.92 -16.04 -1.23
C ILE A 77 -10.50 -15.83 -2.68
N ILE A 78 -10.46 -16.90 -3.44
CA ILE A 78 -10.21 -16.89 -4.88
C ILE A 78 -11.54 -17.10 -5.61
N ASP A 79 -11.95 -16.13 -6.41
CA ASP A 79 -13.06 -16.34 -7.36
C ASP A 79 -12.55 -17.20 -8.52
N THR A 80 -12.97 -18.46 -8.55
CA THR A 80 -12.51 -19.44 -9.55
C THR A 80 -13.02 -19.18 -10.96
N ARG A 81 -14.09 -18.41 -11.13
CA ARG A 81 -14.65 -18.03 -12.44
C ARG A 81 -13.79 -16.94 -13.09
N THR A 82 -13.41 -15.94 -12.32
CA THR A 82 -12.60 -14.81 -12.79
C THR A 82 -11.10 -15.00 -12.51
N ARG A 83 -10.72 -16.02 -11.73
CA ARG A 83 -9.37 -16.29 -11.23
C ARG A 83 -8.79 -15.11 -10.43
N ARG A 84 -9.66 -14.32 -9.81
CA ARG A 84 -9.25 -13.14 -9.01
C ARG A 84 -9.14 -13.52 -7.54
N ASP A 85 -8.07 -13.05 -6.91
CA ASP A 85 -7.95 -13.01 -5.47
C ASP A 85 -8.76 -11.82 -4.94
N VAL A 86 -9.94 -12.12 -4.36
CA VAL A 86 -10.87 -11.12 -3.83
C VAL A 86 -10.31 -10.48 -2.58
N THR A 87 -9.65 -11.28 -1.73
CA THR A 87 -8.99 -10.79 -0.51
C THR A 87 -7.88 -9.82 -0.84
N GLN A 88 -6.98 -10.17 -1.77
CA GLN A 88 -5.91 -9.28 -2.18
C GLN A 88 -6.44 -7.99 -2.81
N ALA A 89 -7.47 -8.08 -3.65
CA ALA A 89 -8.10 -6.88 -4.23
C ALA A 89 -8.69 -5.95 -3.16
N ARG A 90 -9.22 -6.51 -2.08
CA ARG A 90 -9.72 -5.74 -0.93
C ARG A 90 -8.58 -5.10 -0.14
N ILE A 91 -7.49 -5.84 0.11
CA ILE A 91 -6.28 -5.33 0.76
C ILE A 91 -5.66 -4.20 -0.08
N ASP A 92 -5.53 -4.39 -1.39
CA ASP A 92 -5.02 -3.35 -2.31
C ASP A 92 -5.83 -2.06 -2.18
N LYS A 93 -7.18 -2.16 -2.10
CA LYS A 93 -8.07 -1.00 -1.91
C LYS A 93 -7.90 -0.33 -0.55
N ILE A 94 -7.76 -1.10 0.54
CA ILE A 94 -7.60 -0.57 1.90
C ILE A 94 -6.24 0.11 2.06
N THR A 95 -5.21 -0.42 1.40
CA THR A 95 -3.83 0.05 1.52
C THR A 95 -3.44 1.03 0.43
N ALA A 96 -4.35 1.37 -0.47
CA ALA A 96 -4.10 2.31 -1.56
C ALA A 96 -3.59 3.66 -1.03
N ILE A 97 -2.60 4.20 -1.71
CA ILE A 97 -2.02 5.51 -1.43
C ILE A 97 -2.43 6.44 -2.57
N ASP A 98 -3.08 7.55 -2.22
CA ASP A 98 -3.38 8.57 -3.21
C ASP A 98 -2.07 9.12 -3.81
N PHE A 99 -1.80 8.72 -5.05
CA PHE A 99 -0.57 9.09 -5.75
C PHE A 99 -0.47 10.60 -5.95
N ALA A 100 -1.58 11.27 -6.22
CA ALA A 100 -1.63 12.71 -6.44
C ALA A 100 -1.34 13.53 -5.17
N ALA A 101 -1.64 12.96 -4.00
CA ALA A 101 -1.37 13.59 -2.70
C ALA A 101 0.09 13.41 -2.22
N LEU A 102 0.92 12.64 -2.93
CA LEU A 102 2.31 12.44 -2.53
C LEU A 102 3.16 13.70 -2.77
N PRO A 103 4.00 14.11 -1.82
CA PRO A 103 4.86 15.29 -1.94
C PRO A 103 6.09 14.98 -2.83
N LEU A 104 5.89 14.84 -4.14
CA LEU A 104 6.92 14.39 -5.08
C LEU A 104 8.20 15.26 -5.07
N LYS A 105 8.12 16.51 -4.57
CA LYS A 105 9.28 17.39 -4.35
C LYS A 105 10.26 16.86 -3.30
N ASP A 106 9.83 15.97 -2.42
CA ASP A 106 10.63 15.37 -1.37
C ASP A 106 11.26 14.02 -1.81
N ALA A 107 11.12 13.68 -3.08
CA ALA A 107 11.69 12.48 -3.68
C ALA A 107 12.94 12.80 -4.51
N ILE A 108 13.85 11.83 -4.60
CA ILE A 108 14.85 11.79 -5.66
C ILE A 108 14.14 11.33 -6.93
N VAL A 109 14.39 12.03 -8.04
CA VAL A 109 13.67 11.76 -9.30
C VAL A 109 14.66 11.39 -10.38
N TRP A 110 14.46 10.25 -11.01
CA TRP A 110 15.15 9.89 -12.22
C TRP A 110 14.17 9.40 -13.29
N LYS A 111 14.60 9.53 -14.55
CA LYS A 111 13.76 9.26 -15.72
C LYS A 111 14.49 8.36 -16.71
N GLN A 112 13.75 7.43 -17.31
CA GLN A 112 14.23 6.59 -18.40
C GLN A 112 13.24 6.65 -19.57
N GLY A 113 13.75 6.86 -20.79
CA GLY A 113 12.95 7.02 -21.99
C GLY A 113 12.03 8.26 -21.93
N SER A 114 10.78 8.15 -22.38
CA SER A 114 9.78 9.23 -22.34
C SER A 114 9.41 9.64 -20.91
N GLY A 115 9.50 8.70 -19.97
CA GLY A 115 9.14 8.92 -18.57
C GLY A 115 7.64 9.17 -18.31
N GLU A 116 6.77 8.77 -19.24
CA GLU A 116 5.34 9.01 -19.14
C GLU A 116 4.68 8.27 -17.98
N ARG A 117 5.16 7.07 -17.70
CA ARG A 117 4.63 6.24 -16.59
C ARG A 117 5.36 6.58 -15.31
N LYS A 118 4.67 6.62 -14.20
CA LYS A 118 5.23 7.04 -12.93
C LYS A 118 5.22 5.91 -11.91
N LEU A 119 6.28 5.85 -11.14
CA LEU A 119 6.46 4.91 -10.05
C LEU A 119 7.02 5.63 -8.85
N VAL A 120 6.43 5.43 -7.70
CA VAL A 120 6.99 5.84 -6.41
C VAL A 120 7.63 4.65 -5.73
N VAL A 121 8.80 4.87 -5.14
CA VAL A 121 9.57 3.86 -4.40
C VAL A 121 9.97 4.44 -3.04
N PHE A 122 9.57 3.78 -1.97
CA PHE A 122 10.15 4.02 -0.65
C PHE A 122 11.37 3.14 -0.50
N ALA A 123 12.53 3.72 -0.26
CA ALA A 123 13.80 3.00 -0.28
C ALA A 123 14.75 3.42 0.84
N ASP A 124 15.59 2.48 1.25
CA ASP A 124 16.67 2.70 2.21
C ASP A 124 18.03 2.46 1.52
N PRO A 125 19.03 3.33 1.69
CA PRO A 125 20.32 3.18 1.04
C PRO A 125 21.09 1.90 1.44
N ASN A 126 20.76 1.27 2.57
CA ASN A 126 21.37 0.02 3.00
C ASN A 126 20.57 -1.23 2.60
N CYS A 127 19.42 -1.04 1.95
CA CYS A 127 18.54 -2.14 1.60
C CYS A 127 19.08 -2.94 0.40
N GLY A 128 19.43 -4.20 0.60
CA GLY A 128 19.89 -5.10 -0.46
C GLY A 128 18.84 -5.36 -1.54
N TYR A 129 17.56 -5.48 -1.16
CA TYR A 129 16.45 -5.62 -2.11
C TYR A 129 16.21 -4.33 -2.92
N CYS A 130 16.47 -3.14 -2.34
CA CYS A 130 16.41 -1.89 -3.07
C CYS A 130 17.54 -1.82 -4.12
N LYS A 131 18.76 -2.28 -3.78
CA LYS A 131 19.88 -2.36 -4.74
C LYS A 131 19.55 -3.28 -5.89
N LYS A 132 19.01 -4.46 -5.60
CA LYS A 132 18.55 -5.39 -6.62
C LYS A 132 17.49 -4.73 -7.52
N PHE A 133 16.49 -4.09 -6.91
CA PHE A 133 15.41 -3.42 -7.63
C PHE A 133 15.93 -2.31 -8.56
N GLU A 134 16.80 -1.41 -8.08
CA GLU A 134 17.39 -0.34 -8.92
C GLU A 134 18.21 -0.91 -10.08
N THR A 135 18.91 -2.02 -9.88
CA THR A 135 19.64 -2.72 -10.94
C THR A 135 18.67 -3.27 -11.99
N GLU A 136 17.60 -3.92 -11.57
CA GLU A 136 16.60 -4.51 -12.45
C GLU A 136 15.79 -3.46 -13.21
N MET A 137 15.53 -2.30 -12.57
CA MET A 137 14.81 -1.17 -13.18
C MET A 137 15.50 -0.58 -14.41
N GLN A 138 16.78 -0.89 -14.66
CA GLN A 138 17.46 -0.53 -15.92
C GLN A 138 16.81 -1.19 -17.16
N GLN A 139 16.04 -2.25 -16.98
CA GLN A 139 15.31 -2.96 -18.04
C GLN A 139 13.91 -2.37 -18.29
N VAL A 140 13.37 -1.58 -17.37
CA VAL A 140 12.04 -0.96 -17.48
C VAL A 140 12.16 0.35 -18.25
N LYS A 141 11.36 0.53 -19.30
CA LYS A 141 11.43 1.70 -20.19
C LYS A 141 10.33 2.71 -19.87
N ASP A 142 10.51 3.93 -20.38
CA ASP A 142 9.48 4.99 -20.35
C ASP A 142 8.84 5.22 -18.97
N VAL A 143 9.70 5.31 -17.95
CA VAL A 143 9.28 5.49 -16.55
C VAL A 143 9.99 6.68 -15.90
N THR A 144 9.24 7.44 -15.08
CA THR A 144 9.77 8.38 -14.10
C THR A 144 9.64 7.76 -12.72
N VAL A 145 10.74 7.59 -12.02
CA VAL A 145 10.78 7.01 -10.66
C VAL A 145 11.01 8.11 -9.65
N TYR A 146 10.16 8.14 -8.63
CA TYR A 146 10.22 9.04 -7.48
C TYR A 146 10.61 8.23 -6.25
N THR A 147 11.86 8.34 -5.81
CA THR A 147 12.39 7.59 -4.67
C THR A 147 12.32 8.44 -3.40
N PHE A 148 11.44 8.08 -2.47
CA PHE A 148 11.41 8.62 -1.13
C PHE A 148 12.41 7.88 -0.25
N LEU A 149 13.48 8.56 0.18
CA LEU A 149 14.44 7.99 1.10
C LEU A 149 13.86 7.87 2.50
N ILE A 150 13.80 6.66 3.02
CA ILE A 150 13.36 6.32 4.38
C ILE A 150 14.43 5.46 5.07
N PRO A 151 15.41 6.07 5.75
CA PRO A 151 16.51 5.34 6.40
C PRO A 151 16.02 4.61 7.67
N ILE A 152 15.40 3.44 7.50
CA ILE A 152 14.76 2.64 8.56
C ILE A 152 15.57 1.42 8.99
N LEU A 153 16.64 1.05 8.27
CA LEU A 153 17.44 -0.14 8.56
C LEU A 153 18.54 0.08 9.60
N GLY A 154 18.67 1.29 10.12
CA GLY A 154 19.66 1.61 11.16
C GLY A 154 21.10 1.72 10.64
N GLY A 155 22.07 1.63 11.57
CA GLY A 155 23.48 1.79 11.26
C GLY A 155 23.77 3.17 10.63
N ASP A 156 24.49 3.17 9.52
CA ASP A 156 24.86 4.38 8.76
C ASP A 156 23.82 4.78 7.69
N SER A 157 22.64 4.15 7.69
CA SER A 157 21.57 4.45 6.73
C SER A 157 21.14 5.92 6.73
N PRO A 158 20.97 6.60 7.89
CA PRO A 158 20.66 8.02 7.94
C PRO A 158 21.75 8.91 7.32
N ASP A 159 23.02 8.59 7.57
CA ASP A 159 24.14 9.36 7.03
C ASP A 159 24.23 9.20 5.51
N LYS A 160 24.05 7.99 5.01
CA LYS A 160 24.00 7.72 3.57
C LYS A 160 22.83 8.42 2.90
N ALA A 161 21.64 8.37 3.50
CA ALA A 161 20.46 9.06 2.99
C ALA A 161 20.72 10.58 2.91
N ARG A 162 21.32 11.17 3.95
CA ARG A 162 21.73 12.57 3.97
C ARG A 162 22.73 12.89 2.85
N ASN A 163 23.79 12.09 2.73
CA ASN A 163 24.85 12.32 1.73
C ASN A 163 24.28 12.25 0.30
N VAL A 164 23.40 11.30 0.03
CA VAL A 164 22.71 11.17 -1.26
C VAL A 164 21.78 12.37 -1.49
N TRP A 165 20.93 12.69 -0.52
CA TRP A 165 19.95 13.79 -0.63
C TRP A 165 20.62 15.14 -0.90
N CYS A 166 21.71 15.40 -0.21
CA CYS A 166 22.45 16.66 -0.28
C CYS A 166 23.38 16.78 -1.49
N ALA A 167 23.53 15.75 -2.28
CA ALA A 167 24.35 15.81 -3.48
C ALA A 167 23.68 16.71 -4.53
N ARG A 168 24.51 17.45 -5.29
CA ARG A 168 24.03 18.34 -6.36
C ARG A 168 23.24 17.62 -7.42
N ASP A 169 23.66 16.41 -7.79
CA ASP A 169 22.96 15.48 -8.65
C ASP A 169 22.62 14.22 -7.83
N ASN A 170 21.59 14.34 -6.99
CA ASN A 170 21.22 13.28 -6.07
C ASN A 170 20.68 12.04 -6.82
N ALA A 171 20.11 12.20 -8.00
CA ALA A 171 19.62 11.09 -8.81
C ALA A 171 20.76 10.19 -9.30
N THR A 172 21.81 10.78 -9.86
CA THR A 172 23.00 10.05 -10.28
C THR A 172 23.70 9.41 -9.08
N VAL A 173 23.88 10.15 -7.98
CA VAL A 173 24.55 9.64 -6.78
C VAL A 173 23.76 8.49 -6.15
N TRP A 174 22.43 8.57 -6.12
CA TRP A 174 21.57 7.47 -5.67
C TRP A 174 21.77 6.21 -6.50
N ARG A 175 21.67 6.34 -7.82
CA ARG A 175 21.81 5.20 -8.74
C ARG A 175 23.20 4.60 -8.71
N ASP A 176 24.25 5.42 -8.65
CA ASP A 176 25.62 4.96 -8.54
C ASP A 176 25.86 4.18 -7.23
N TRP A 177 25.29 4.66 -6.11
CA TRP A 177 25.33 3.90 -4.87
C TRP A 177 24.56 2.57 -4.95
N MET A 178 23.36 2.59 -5.48
CA MET A 178 22.50 1.41 -5.49
C MET A 178 22.96 0.36 -6.51
N ILE A 179 23.46 0.77 -7.66
CA ILE A 179 23.81 -0.12 -8.77
C ILE A 179 25.28 -0.51 -8.74
N LYS A 180 26.17 0.46 -8.45
CA LYS A 180 27.63 0.28 -8.55
C LYS A 180 28.31 0.19 -7.18
N GLY A 181 27.61 0.49 -6.10
CA GLY A 181 28.21 0.58 -4.75
C GLY A 181 29.12 1.80 -4.54
N ALA A 182 29.08 2.78 -5.45
CA ALA A 182 29.88 3.99 -5.35
C ALA A 182 29.35 4.89 -4.21
N ALA A 183 30.17 5.12 -3.20
CA ALA A 183 29.77 5.90 -2.04
C ALA A 183 29.43 7.34 -2.42
N ALA A 184 28.32 7.85 -1.85
CA ALA A 184 27.97 9.27 -1.99
C ALA A 184 29.05 10.17 -1.37
N PRO A 185 29.33 11.32 -1.98
CA PRO A 185 30.21 12.32 -1.37
C PRO A 185 29.67 12.73 0.00
N ARG A 186 30.56 12.91 0.98
CA ARG A 186 30.14 13.43 2.28
C ARG A 186 29.50 14.80 2.11
N SER A 187 28.31 14.97 2.67
CA SER A 187 27.67 16.28 2.73
C SER A 187 28.44 17.19 3.70
N MET A 188 29.10 18.20 3.13
CA MET A 188 29.84 19.21 3.86
C MET A 188 28.99 20.49 3.87
N GLY A 189 28.48 20.88 5.04
CA GLY A 189 27.78 22.17 5.21
C GLY A 189 26.27 22.05 5.50
N ASN A 190 25.58 23.19 5.38
CA ASN A 190 24.14 23.28 5.67
C ASN A 190 23.32 22.79 4.50
N CYS A 191 22.80 21.56 4.62
CA CYS A 191 21.85 21.00 3.69
C CYS A 191 20.51 20.79 4.42
N ASP A 192 19.42 21.23 3.81
CA ASP A 192 18.07 20.99 4.35
C ASP A 192 17.67 19.53 4.13
N VAL A 193 17.64 18.79 5.22
CA VAL A 193 17.25 17.37 5.27
C VAL A 193 15.82 17.17 5.77
N THR A 194 15.02 18.22 5.90
CA THR A 194 13.64 18.13 6.40
C THR A 194 12.76 17.26 5.53
N ALA A 195 13.07 17.12 4.23
CA ALA A 195 12.44 16.18 3.33
C ALA A 195 12.57 14.73 3.82
N LEU A 196 13.74 14.31 4.30
CA LEU A 196 13.94 12.95 4.83
C LEU A 196 13.06 12.68 6.07
N GLN A 197 12.90 13.68 6.93
CA GLN A 197 12.03 13.57 8.09
C GLN A 197 10.55 13.46 7.67
N ARG A 198 10.12 14.29 6.70
CA ARG A 198 8.76 14.19 6.14
C ARG A 198 8.51 12.82 5.50
N ASN A 199 9.49 12.27 4.81
CA ASN A 199 9.41 10.94 4.20
C ASN A 199 9.21 9.85 5.25
N LEU A 200 9.91 9.90 6.38
CA LEU A 200 9.71 8.96 7.50
C LEU A 200 8.32 9.07 8.13
N VAL A 201 7.83 10.32 8.33
CA VAL A 201 6.46 10.55 8.83
C VAL A 201 5.42 10.00 7.84
N MET A 202 5.62 10.23 6.55
CA MET A 202 4.75 9.72 5.48
C MET A 202 4.77 8.19 5.41
N ALA A 203 5.95 7.58 5.48
CA ALA A 203 6.10 6.13 5.53
C ALA A 203 5.32 5.52 6.72
N LYS A 204 5.44 6.14 7.91
CA LYS A 204 4.67 5.74 9.09
C LYS A 204 3.15 5.90 8.88
N LYS A 205 2.71 7.02 8.32
CA LYS A 205 1.29 7.28 7.98
C LYS A 205 0.72 6.18 7.10
N TYR A 206 1.46 5.79 6.08
CA TYR A 206 1.05 4.75 5.14
C TYR A 206 1.45 3.33 5.57
N ARG A 207 1.96 3.15 6.79
CA ARG A 207 2.40 1.84 7.32
C ARG A 207 3.39 1.13 6.38
N VAL A 208 4.33 1.88 5.83
CA VAL A 208 5.46 1.33 5.08
C VAL A 208 6.52 0.89 6.08
N THR A 209 6.58 -0.40 6.35
CA THR A 209 7.45 -1.01 7.39
C THR A 209 8.68 -1.70 6.82
N GLY A 210 8.80 -1.76 5.49
CA GLY A 210 9.93 -2.40 4.82
C GLY A 210 10.23 -1.72 3.48
N THR A 211 11.42 -1.99 2.97
CA THR A 211 11.92 -1.44 1.70
C THR A 211 12.41 -2.54 0.77
N PRO A 212 12.26 -2.36 -0.56
CA PRO A 212 11.50 -1.29 -1.19
C PRO A 212 10.00 -1.46 -0.97
N ALA A 213 9.22 -0.35 -1.03
CA ALA A 213 7.79 -0.42 -1.21
C ALA A 213 7.42 0.43 -2.42
N LEU A 214 6.62 -0.13 -3.32
CA LEU A 214 6.28 0.46 -4.60
C LEU A 214 4.86 1.03 -4.56
N VAL A 215 4.64 2.18 -5.19
CA VAL A 215 3.30 2.75 -5.37
C VAL A 215 3.13 3.15 -6.82
N PHE A 216 2.10 2.62 -7.46
CA PHE A 216 1.73 2.88 -8.84
C PHE A 216 0.72 4.04 -8.96
N GLU A 217 0.51 4.57 -10.15
CA GLU A 217 -0.35 5.76 -10.37
C GLU A 217 -1.80 5.55 -9.93
N ASP A 218 -2.31 4.32 -9.95
CA ASP A 218 -3.65 3.97 -9.44
C ASP A 218 -3.72 3.85 -7.90
N GLY A 219 -2.64 4.19 -7.22
CA GLY A 219 -2.54 4.11 -5.76
C GLY A 219 -2.19 2.71 -5.25
N LYS A 220 -2.13 1.71 -6.10
CA LYS A 220 -1.79 0.34 -5.69
C LYS A 220 -0.40 0.31 -5.07
N ARG A 221 -0.33 -0.23 -3.85
CA ARG A 221 0.91 -0.45 -3.12
C ARG A 221 1.35 -1.90 -3.22
N VAL A 222 2.63 -2.10 -3.52
CA VAL A 222 3.26 -3.41 -3.51
C VAL A 222 4.46 -3.39 -2.56
N PRO A 223 4.44 -4.15 -1.46
CA PRO A 223 5.60 -4.30 -0.58
C PRO A 223 6.65 -5.20 -1.25
N GLY A 224 7.92 -4.81 -1.11
CA GLY A 224 9.05 -5.54 -1.68
C GLY A 224 9.35 -5.20 -3.14
N ALA A 225 10.41 -5.80 -3.64
CA ALA A 225 10.85 -5.66 -5.03
C ALA A 225 10.00 -6.54 -5.95
N LEU A 226 9.68 -6.03 -7.15
CA LEU A 226 9.07 -6.79 -8.24
C LEU A 226 10.08 -7.02 -9.34
N PRO A 227 10.03 -8.15 -10.05
CA PRO A 227 10.78 -8.36 -11.28
C PRO A 227 10.35 -7.35 -12.37
N PRO A 228 11.24 -7.00 -13.33
CA PRO A 228 10.95 -6.01 -14.38
C PRO A 228 9.65 -6.27 -15.16
N ALA A 229 9.40 -7.52 -15.53
CA ALA A 229 8.18 -7.89 -16.24
C ALA A 229 6.89 -7.61 -15.46
N GLU A 230 6.91 -7.80 -14.13
CA GLU A 230 5.75 -7.50 -13.28
C GLU A 230 5.63 -5.99 -13.04
N VAL A 231 6.75 -5.25 -12.92
CA VAL A 231 6.73 -3.78 -12.89
C VAL A 231 6.09 -3.23 -14.17
N GLU A 232 6.51 -3.71 -15.35
CA GLU A 232 5.92 -3.31 -16.64
C GLU A 232 4.41 -3.56 -16.67
N LYS A 233 3.96 -4.72 -16.24
CA LYS A 233 2.54 -5.09 -16.19
C LYS A 233 1.75 -4.15 -15.27
N GLN A 234 2.27 -3.84 -14.08
CA GLN A 234 1.62 -2.92 -13.15
C GLN A 234 1.60 -1.48 -13.68
N LEU A 235 2.69 -1.00 -14.30
CA LEU A 235 2.75 0.32 -14.93
C LEU A 235 1.72 0.48 -16.07
N VAL A 236 1.49 -0.57 -16.85
CA VAL A 236 0.43 -0.57 -17.88
C VAL A 236 -0.95 -0.57 -17.25
N ALA A 237 -1.16 -1.38 -16.20
CA ALA A 237 -2.46 -1.54 -15.53
C ALA A 237 -2.90 -0.28 -14.77
N SER A 238 -1.94 0.51 -14.25
CA SER A 238 -2.19 1.73 -13.45
C SER A 238 -2.38 2.99 -14.29
N ARG A 239 -2.02 2.97 -15.58
CA ARG A 239 -2.07 4.15 -16.45
C ARG A 239 -3.48 4.72 -16.55
N GLY A 240 -3.61 6.04 -16.27
CA GLY A 240 -4.85 6.77 -16.43
C GLY A 240 -5.95 6.45 -15.41
N LYS A 241 -5.60 5.85 -14.27
CA LYS A 241 -6.54 5.53 -13.19
C LYS A 241 -6.36 6.41 -11.94
N ALA A 242 -5.53 7.46 -12.03
CA ALA A 242 -5.34 8.43 -10.96
C ALA A 242 -6.52 9.40 -10.87
#